data_1ea33681e5e310852a778f95e414e498
#
_entry.id   1ea33681e5e310852a778f95e414e498
#
_cell.length_a   1.000
_cell.length_b   1.000
_cell.length_c   1.000
_cell.angle_alpha   90.00
_cell.angle_beta   90.00
_cell.angle_gamma   90.00
#
_symmetry.space_group_name_H-M   'P 1'
#
loop_
_entity.id
_entity.type
_entity.pdbx_description
1 polymer ?
#
loop_
_entity_poly.entity_id
_entity_poly.type
_entity_poly.pdbx_seq_one_letter_code
_entity_poly.pdbx_strand_id
1 'polypeptide(L)'
;VLHAMQENRVDATCFAATTGYGYDDLGRDKLEKVYAATFHTEAALVRPQITCGTHALAVALSANLLPGDELLSPVGAPYDTLEEVIGIRPSKCSLREYGVSYRQVDLLPDGSFDYDGIRAAITEKTKLITIQRSKGYATRPSFSVQKIGDLIAFCKSVKPGVTCMVDNCYGEFVETIE
;
A
#
# COMPACT_ATOMS: atom_id res chain seq x y z
N VAL A 1 -6.84 -10.37 -16.21
CA VAL A 1 -7.66 -9.20 -16.59
C VAL A 1 -8.83 -9.62 -17.48
N LEU A 2 -8.61 -10.17 -18.68
CA LEU A 2 -9.70 -10.52 -19.62
C LEU A 2 -10.73 -11.47 -18.98
N HIS A 3 -10.27 -12.50 -18.28
CA HIS A 3 -11.14 -13.43 -17.56
C HIS A 3 -11.97 -12.70 -16.46
N ALA A 4 -11.33 -11.83 -15.69
CA ALA A 4 -12.04 -11.01 -14.69
C ALA A 4 -13.10 -10.10 -15.34
N MET A 5 -12.83 -9.53 -16.52
CA MET A 5 -13.84 -8.76 -17.28
C MET A 5 -15.01 -9.64 -17.72
N GLN A 6 -14.76 -10.85 -18.20
CA GLN A 6 -15.80 -11.81 -18.59
C GLN A 6 -16.66 -12.24 -17.40
N GLU A 7 -16.04 -12.61 -16.28
CA GLU A 7 -16.73 -12.97 -15.03
C GLU A 7 -17.64 -11.85 -14.53
N ASN A 8 -17.17 -10.63 -14.61
CA ASN A 8 -17.93 -9.46 -14.20
C ASN A 8 -18.87 -8.91 -15.29
N ARG A 9 -18.98 -9.59 -16.43
CA ARG A 9 -19.89 -9.23 -17.53
C ARG A 9 -19.73 -7.77 -17.95
N VAL A 10 -18.48 -7.38 -18.25
CA VAL A 10 -18.18 -6.04 -18.76
C VAL A 10 -18.65 -5.96 -20.21
N ASP A 11 -19.50 -5.01 -20.52
CA ASP A 11 -20.03 -4.74 -21.85
C ASP A 11 -20.03 -3.23 -22.16
N ALA A 12 -20.55 -2.84 -23.31
CA ALA A 12 -20.59 -1.46 -23.76
C ALA A 12 -21.35 -0.52 -22.82
N THR A 13 -22.32 -1.01 -22.06
CA THR A 13 -23.09 -0.18 -21.11
C THR A 13 -22.24 0.31 -19.94
N CYS A 14 -21.17 -0.41 -19.59
CA CYS A 14 -20.24 -0.01 -18.55
C CYS A 14 -19.45 1.27 -18.88
N PHE A 15 -19.42 1.66 -20.15
CA PHE A 15 -18.74 2.85 -20.64
C PHE A 15 -19.69 4.02 -20.92
N ALA A 16 -20.97 3.87 -20.59
CA ALA A 16 -21.95 4.94 -20.73
C ALA A 16 -21.64 6.08 -19.74
N ALA A 17 -21.91 7.31 -20.16
CA ALA A 17 -21.79 8.47 -19.29
C ALA A 17 -22.74 8.38 -18.09
N THR A 18 -22.26 8.82 -16.92
CA THR A 18 -23.03 8.88 -15.68
C THR A 18 -23.06 10.31 -15.14
N THR A 19 -23.85 10.55 -14.09
CA THR A 19 -23.95 11.87 -13.44
C THR A 19 -22.68 12.30 -12.73
N GLY A 20 -21.75 11.36 -12.49
CA GLY A 20 -20.52 11.62 -11.74
C GLY A 20 -20.67 11.62 -10.22
N TYR A 21 -21.89 11.54 -9.69
CA TYR A 21 -22.12 11.49 -8.24
C TYR A 21 -21.77 10.14 -7.58
N GLY A 22 -21.57 9.08 -8.38
CA GLY A 22 -21.20 7.75 -7.87
C GLY A 22 -22.38 6.92 -7.36
N TYR A 23 -23.60 7.37 -7.56
CA TYR A 23 -24.81 6.58 -7.28
C TYR A 23 -25.18 5.76 -8.51
N ASP A 24 -25.34 4.44 -8.33
CA ASP A 24 -25.70 3.50 -9.40
C ASP A 24 -24.77 3.61 -10.64
N ASP A 25 -23.47 3.82 -10.40
CA ASP A 25 -22.48 3.95 -11.45
C ASP A 25 -21.98 2.56 -11.85
N LEU A 26 -22.66 1.95 -12.82
CA LEU A 26 -22.37 0.61 -13.29
C LEU A 26 -20.89 0.45 -13.71
N GLY A 27 -20.31 1.43 -14.40
CA GLY A 27 -18.94 1.37 -14.89
C GLY A 27 -17.92 1.34 -13.76
N ARG A 28 -18.10 2.19 -12.75
CA ARG A 28 -17.22 2.21 -11.57
C ARG A 28 -17.29 0.94 -10.77
N ASP A 29 -18.51 0.47 -10.50
CA ASP A 29 -18.72 -0.75 -9.71
C ASP A 29 -18.12 -1.98 -10.41
N LYS A 30 -18.24 -2.04 -11.74
CA LYS A 30 -17.64 -3.10 -12.53
C LYS A 30 -16.11 -3.00 -12.54
N LEU A 31 -15.56 -1.81 -12.68
CA LEU A 31 -14.10 -1.59 -12.67
C LEU A 31 -13.48 -2.09 -11.36
N GLU A 32 -14.07 -1.75 -10.23
CA GLU A 32 -13.57 -2.21 -8.92
C GLU A 32 -13.66 -3.72 -8.77
N LYS A 33 -14.74 -4.34 -9.22
CA LYS A 33 -14.87 -5.81 -9.23
C LYS A 33 -13.85 -6.48 -10.13
N VAL A 34 -13.56 -5.90 -11.30
CA VAL A 34 -12.52 -6.42 -12.21
C VAL A 34 -11.13 -6.32 -11.56
N TYR A 35 -10.82 -5.22 -10.88
CA TYR A 35 -9.57 -5.09 -10.14
C TYR A 35 -9.49 -6.12 -9.01
N ALA A 36 -10.50 -6.23 -8.19
CA ALA A 36 -10.54 -7.19 -7.10
C ALA A 36 -10.37 -8.64 -7.61
N ALA A 37 -11.04 -9.00 -8.69
CA ALA A 37 -10.92 -10.32 -9.31
C ALA A 37 -9.54 -10.56 -9.94
N THR A 38 -8.94 -9.53 -10.54
CA THR A 38 -7.62 -9.62 -11.19
C THR A 38 -6.50 -9.84 -10.17
N PHE A 39 -6.57 -9.15 -9.03
CA PHE A 39 -5.54 -9.19 -7.98
C PHE A 39 -5.92 -10.11 -6.81
N HIS A 40 -7.02 -10.84 -6.91
CA HIS A 40 -7.51 -11.78 -5.89
C HIS A 40 -7.68 -11.13 -4.50
N THR A 41 -8.15 -9.87 -4.49
CA THR A 41 -8.44 -9.11 -3.27
C THR A 41 -9.93 -9.13 -2.94
N GLU A 42 -10.27 -8.89 -1.66
CA GLU A 42 -11.66 -8.81 -1.20
C GLU A 42 -12.41 -7.63 -1.83
N ALA A 43 -11.72 -6.52 -2.04
CA ALA A 43 -12.27 -5.30 -2.62
C ALA A 43 -11.18 -4.48 -3.31
N ALA A 44 -11.59 -3.55 -4.16
CA ALA A 44 -10.73 -2.55 -4.77
C ALA A 44 -11.40 -1.18 -4.71
N LEU A 45 -10.59 -0.14 -4.60
CA LEU A 45 -11.03 1.25 -4.72
C LEU A 45 -10.31 1.89 -5.90
N VAL A 46 -11.04 2.09 -7.00
CA VAL A 46 -10.51 2.66 -8.24
C VAL A 46 -11.34 3.87 -8.62
N ARG A 47 -10.80 5.05 -8.39
CA ARG A 47 -11.53 6.32 -8.58
C ARG A 47 -10.67 7.34 -9.33
N PRO A 48 -11.25 8.08 -10.30
CA PRO A 48 -10.52 9.13 -11.01
C PRO A 48 -10.11 10.30 -10.10
N GLN A 49 -10.72 10.43 -8.92
CA GLN A 49 -10.35 11.42 -7.91
C GLN A 49 -9.01 11.09 -7.22
N ILE A 50 -8.56 9.85 -7.29
CA ILE A 50 -7.21 9.47 -6.88
C ILE A 50 -6.26 9.77 -8.04
N THR A 51 -5.60 10.93 -7.98
CA THR A 51 -4.94 11.55 -9.13
C THR A 51 -3.56 10.98 -9.45
N CYS A 52 -2.91 10.33 -8.48
CA CYS A 52 -1.57 9.75 -8.65
C CYS A 52 -1.27 8.73 -7.54
N GLY A 53 -0.15 7.99 -7.67
CA GLY A 53 0.28 7.00 -6.70
C GLY A 53 0.51 7.60 -5.30
N THR A 54 1.18 8.75 -5.22
CA THR A 54 1.37 9.44 -3.92
C THR A 54 0.05 9.78 -3.25
N HIS A 55 -0.97 10.21 -4.01
CA HIS A 55 -2.30 10.47 -3.47
C HIS A 55 -2.97 9.17 -2.96
N ALA A 56 -2.86 8.08 -3.72
CA ALA A 56 -3.38 6.78 -3.27
C ALA A 56 -2.75 6.33 -1.95
N LEU A 57 -1.43 6.43 -1.84
CA LEU A 57 -0.69 6.10 -0.62
C LEU A 57 -1.07 7.02 0.54
N ALA A 58 -1.16 8.34 0.30
CA ALA A 58 -1.56 9.31 1.32
C ALA A 58 -2.98 9.01 1.87
N VAL A 59 -3.93 8.69 0.98
CA VAL A 59 -5.29 8.29 1.38
C VAL A 59 -5.26 7.00 2.20
N ALA A 60 -4.51 5.97 1.76
CA ALA A 60 -4.40 4.71 2.47
C ALA A 60 -3.77 4.87 3.86
N LEU A 61 -2.71 5.69 3.97
CA LEU A 61 -2.07 6.00 5.25
C LEU A 61 -3.02 6.75 6.18
N SER A 62 -3.67 7.81 5.69
CA SER A 62 -4.58 8.64 6.50
C SER A 62 -5.84 7.87 6.95
N ALA A 63 -6.30 6.90 6.17
CA ALA A 63 -7.45 6.06 6.52
C ALA A 63 -7.14 5.06 7.64
N ASN A 64 -5.86 4.76 7.90
CA ASN A 64 -5.45 3.72 8.83
C ASN A 64 -4.67 4.25 10.05
N LEU A 65 -4.36 5.53 10.11
CA LEU A 65 -3.53 6.13 11.16
C LEU A 65 -4.25 7.30 11.84
N LEU A 66 -4.24 7.28 13.15
CA LEU A 66 -4.78 8.34 14.01
C LEU A 66 -3.65 9.03 14.79
N PRO A 67 -3.88 10.24 15.32
CA PRO A 67 -2.93 10.89 16.22
C PRO A 67 -2.53 9.97 17.40
N GLY A 68 -1.23 9.79 17.57
CA GLY A 68 -0.65 8.88 18.57
C GLY A 68 -0.23 7.51 18.03
N ASP A 69 -0.68 7.13 16.83
CA ASP A 69 -0.25 5.91 16.16
C ASP A 69 1.19 6.03 15.62
N GLU A 70 1.78 4.88 15.33
CA GLU A 70 3.09 4.77 14.71
C GLU A 70 3.01 4.04 13.37
N LEU A 71 3.63 4.63 12.35
CA LEU A 71 3.92 4.03 11.06
C LEU A 71 5.33 3.45 11.09
N LEU A 72 5.48 2.16 10.76
CA LEU A 72 6.76 1.47 10.66
C LEU A 72 7.07 1.10 9.21
N SER A 73 8.26 1.47 8.71
CA SER A 73 8.82 0.92 7.47
C SER A 73 9.91 -0.10 7.80
N PRO A 74 9.74 -1.38 7.47
CA PRO A 74 10.72 -2.43 7.75
C PRO A 74 11.73 -2.65 6.60
N VAL A 75 11.73 -1.77 5.61
CA VAL A 75 12.53 -1.88 4.38
C VAL A 75 13.34 -0.61 4.07
N GLY A 76 13.60 0.20 5.09
CA GLY A 76 14.28 1.49 4.95
C GLY A 76 13.32 2.64 4.63
N ALA A 77 13.88 3.76 4.16
CA ALA A 77 13.10 4.94 3.81
C ALA A 77 12.14 4.65 2.64
N PRO A 78 10.92 5.22 2.66
CA PRO A 78 9.99 5.15 1.55
C PRO A 78 10.46 6.03 0.38
N TYR A 79 9.73 5.96 -0.74
CA TYR A 79 9.95 6.82 -1.89
C TYR A 79 9.88 8.32 -1.50
N ASP A 80 10.67 9.15 -2.15
CA ASP A 80 10.92 10.56 -1.76
C ASP A 80 9.65 11.42 -1.64
N THR A 81 8.66 11.24 -2.51
CA THR A 81 7.40 11.99 -2.41
C THR A 81 6.58 11.59 -1.19
N LEU A 82 6.74 10.37 -0.69
CA LEU A 82 6.05 9.90 0.50
C LEU A 82 6.71 10.41 1.79
N GLU A 83 7.99 10.76 1.73
CA GLU A 83 8.69 11.37 2.87
C GLU A 83 8.02 12.68 3.34
N GLU A 84 7.51 13.48 2.40
CA GLU A 84 6.79 14.72 2.72
C GLU A 84 5.39 14.43 3.28
N VAL A 85 4.69 13.45 2.73
CA VAL A 85 3.37 13.03 3.23
C VAL A 85 3.47 12.54 4.68
N ILE A 86 4.49 11.74 4.97
CA ILE A 86 4.73 11.21 6.32
C ILE A 86 5.28 12.30 7.25
N GLY A 87 6.11 13.20 6.74
CA GLY A 87 6.81 14.23 7.51
C GLY A 87 8.19 13.79 7.98
N ILE A 88 8.81 12.82 7.30
CA ILE A 88 10.24 12.49 7.45
C ILE A 88 11.03 13.73 7.02
N ARG A 89 10.73 14.25 5.84
CA ARG A 89 11.12 15.57 5.40
C ARG A 89 10.07 16.57 5.90
N PRO A 90 10.46 17.67 6.61
CA PRO A 90 9.50 18.62 7.15
C PRO A 90 8.54 19.15 6.08
N SER A 91 7.26 18.92 6.27
CA SER A 91 6.20 19.37 5.36
C SER A 91 4.95 19.71 6.16
N LYS A 92 4.28 20.80 5.75
CA LYS A 92 2.99 21.19 6.35
C LYS A 92 1.91 20.17 6.03
N CYS A 93 1.02 19.95 6.98
CA CYS A 93 -0.07 18.98 6.86
C CYS A 93 0.39 17.53 6.65
N SER A 94 1.62 17.21 7.05
CA SER A 94 2.14 15.84 7.08
C SER A 94 1.50 15.03 8.20
N LEU A 95 1.56 13.71 8.10
CA LEU A 95 1.09 12.81 9.17
C LEU A 95 1.75 13.11 10.50
N ARG A 96 3.02 13.51 10.49
CA ARG A 96 3.75 13.90 11.70
C ARG A 96 3.15 15.13 12.37
N GLU A 97 2.72 16.14 11.61
CA GLU A 97 2.03 17.31 12.17
C GLU A 97 0.66 16.96 12.76
N TYR A 98 0.03 15.90 12.25
CA TYR A 98 -1.19 15.33 12.82
C TYR A 98 -0.94 14.36 13.98
N GLY A 99 0.31 14.25 14.46
CA GLY A 99 0.63 13.46 15.65
C GLY A 99 0.89 11.98 15.40
N VAL A 100 1.09 11.58 14.15
CA VAL A 100 1.54 10.21 13.79
C VAL A 100 3.07 10.17 13.87
N SER A 101 3.63 9.17 14.54
CA SER A 101 5.06 8.93 14.58
C SER A 101 5.51 8.02 13.44
N TYR A 102 6.76 8.18 13.00
CA TYR A 102 7.38 7.33 11.99
C TYR A 102 8.63 6.68 12.55
N ARG A 103 8.81 5.42 12.19
CA ARG A 103 10.01 4.62 12.47
C ARG A 103 10.39 3.81 11.25
N GLN A 104 11.68 3.56 11.06
CA GLN A 104 12.15 2.62 10.03
C GLN A 104 13.17 1.66 10.60
N VAL A 105 13.27 0.51 9.95
CA VAL A 105 14.35 -0.46 10.09
C VAL A 105 14.97 -0.63 8.71
N ASP A 106 16.25 -0.41 8.62
CA ASP A 106 16.98 -0.56 7.36
C ASP A 106 17.24 -2.04 7.06
N LEU A 107 17.47 -2.36 5.79
CA LEU A 107 17.89 -3.69 5.40
C LEU A 107 19.30 -3.99 5.93
N LEU A 108 19.60 -5.25 6.13
CA LEU A 108 20.96 -5.72 6.42
C LEU A 108 21.89 -5.45 5.21
N PRO A 109 23.21 -5.43 5.41
CA PRO A 109 24.16 -5.14 4.32
C PRO A 109 24.07 -6.06 3.10
N ASP A 110 23.54 -7.26 3.27
CA ASP A 110 23.27 -8.22 2.18
C ASP A 110 21.93 -8.00 1.47
N GLY A 111 21.15 -7.00 1.89
CA GLY A 111 19.83 -6.67 1.36
C GLY A 111 18.69 -7.53 1.90
N SER A 112 18.93 -8.35 2.91
CA SER A 112 17.90 -9.12 3.61
C SER A 112 17.18 -8.26 4.67
N PHE A 113 16.00 -8.73 5.11
CA PHE A 113 15.25 -8.07 6.18
C PHE A 113 15.93 -8.31 7.54
N ASP A 114 16.05 -7.24 8.32
CA ASP A 114 16.49 -7.33 9.73
C ASP A 114 15.29 -7.70 10.62
N TYR A 115 15.02 -9.00 10.70
CA TYR A 115 13.89 -9.50 11.49
C TYR A 115 14.01 -9.20 12.98
N ASP A 116 15.20 -9.15 13.53
CA ASP A 116 15.42 -8.82 14.96
C ASP A 116 15.17 -7.32 15.19
N GLY A 117 15.70 -6.46 14.32
CA GLY A 117 15.43 -5.03 14.34
C GLY A 117 13.94 -4.73 14.16
N ILE A 118 13.26 -5.41 13.24
CA ILE A 118 11.81 -5.26 13.02
C ILE A 118 11.02 -5.66 14.26
N ARG A 119 11.36 -6.80 14.88
CA ARG A 119 10.73 -7.26 16.13
C ARG A 119 10.89 -6.23 17.25
N ALA A 120 12.08 -5.67 17.41
CA ALA A 120 12.37 -4.65 18.42
C ALA A 120 11.68 -3.31 18.13
N ALA A 121 11.45 -2.99 16.84
CA ALA A 121 10.81 -1.75 16.44
C ALA A 121 9.29 -1.77 16.58
N ILE A 122 8.65 -2.94 16.50
CA ILE A 122 7.18 -3.07 16.67
C ILE A 122 6.81 -2.82 18.13
N THR A 123 5.95 -1.83 18.36
CA THR A 123 5.46 -1.43 19.68
C THR A 123 3.94 -1.46 19.75
N GLU A 124 3.37 -1.17 20.93
CA GLU A 124 1.91 -1.02 21.07
C GLU A 124 1.34 0.10 20.18
N LYS A 125 2.15 1.12 19.87
CA LYS A 125 1.75 2.24 19.00
C LYS A 125 1.84 1.89 17.51
N THR A 126 2.60 0.89 17.12
CA THR A 126 2.75 0.49 15.71
C THR A 126 1.41 0.00 15.17
N LYS A 127 0.74 0.84 14.40
CA LYS A 127 -0.58 0.58 13.85
C LYS A 127 -0.52 0.06 12.42
N LEU A 128 0.42 0.61 11.64
CA LEU A 128 0.59 0.27 10.23
C LEU A 128 2.04 0.02 9.90
N ILE A 129 2.30 -1.02 9.12
CA ILE A 129 3.59 -1.35 8.54
C ILE A 129 3.49 -1.10 7.03
N THR A 130 4.36 -0.24 6.48
CA THR A 130 4.41 0.07 5.06
C THR A 130 5.61 -0.61 4.40
N ILE A 131 5.37 -1.35 3.32
CA ILE A 131 6.38 -2.11 2.59
C ILE A 131 6.39 -1.63 1.15
N GLN A 132 7.46 -0.96 0.74
CA GLN A 132 7.67 -0.59 -0.65
C GLN A 132 8.32 -1.76 -1.41
N ARG A 133 7.62 -2.35 -2.38
CA ARG A 133 8.10 -3.50 -3.16
C ARG A 133 9.23 -3.13 -4.09
N SER A 134 9.05 -2.10 -4.90
CA SER A 134 10.06 -1.64 -5.84
C SER A 134 11.23 -0.97 -5.15
N LYS A 135 12.40 -1.01 -5.79
CA LYS A 135 13.58 -0.32 -5.26
C LYS A 135 13.54 1.21 -5.46
N GLY A 136 12.69 1.70 -6.36
CA GLY A 136 12.74 3.10 -6.78
C GLY A 136 14.14 3.46 -7.26
N TYR A 137 14.71 4.53 -6.73
CA TYR A 137 16.10 4.96 -7.01
C TYR A 137 17.15 4.34 -6.08
N ALA A 138 16.73 3.54 -5.09
CA ALA A 138 17.66 2.89 -4.18
C ALA A 138 18.48 1.78 -4.86
N THR A 139 19.63 1.44 -4.28
CA THR A 139 20.51 0.38 -4.81
C THR A 139 20.11 -1.02 -4.35
N ARG A 140 19.14 -1.12 -3.42
CA ARG A 140 18.63 -2.42 -2.94
C ARG A 140 17.89 -3.21 -4.02
N PRO A 141 17.76 -4.53 -3.92
CA PRO A 141 16.89 -5.31 -4.81
C PRO A 141 15.41 -4.97 -4.59
N SER A 142 14.59 -5.20 -5.62
CA SER A 142 13.13 -5.29 -5.46
C SER A 142 12.75 -6.61 -4.77
N PHE A 143 11.62 -6.64 -4.08
CA PHE A 143 11.19 -7.83 -3.34
C PHE A 143 10.19 -8.65 -4.18
N SER A 144 10.33 -9.98 -4.12
CA SER A 144 9.32 -10.89 -4.68
C SER A 144 8.06 -10.91 -3.79
N VAL A 145 6.95 -11.33 -4.38
CA VAL A 145 5.68 -11.53 -3.66
C VAL A 145 5.89 -12.47 -2.46
N GLN A 146 6.64 -13.56 -2.65
CA GLN A 146 6.94 -14.50 -1.56
C GLN A 146 7.68 -13.83 -0.40
N LYS A 147 8.74 -13.05 -0.67
CA LYS A 147 9.49 -12.33 0.38
C LYS A 147 8.61 -11.35 1.15
N ILE A 148 7.73 -10.64 0.44
CA ILE A 148 6.77 -9.72 1.08
C ILE A 148 5.78 -10.52 1.95
N GLY A 149 5.26 -11.63 1.44
CA GLY A 149 4.38 -12.52 2.20
C GLY A 149 5.01 -13.02 3.50
N ASP A 150 6.28 -13.47 3.44
CA ASP A 150 7.03 -13.93 4.60
C ASP A 150 7.23 -12.79 5.62
N LEU A 151 7.56 -11.58 5.15
CA LEU A 151 7.69 -10.41 6.00
C LEU A 151 6.38 -10.03 6.69
N ILE A 152 5.26 -10.04 5.95
CA ILE A 152 3.94 -9.78 6.51
C ILE A 152 3.58 -10.83 7.56
N ALA A 153 3.79 -12.11 7.27
CA ALA A 153 3.53 -13.20 8.21
C ALA A 153 4.37 -13.02 9.49
N PHE A 154 5.64 -12.67 9.36
CA PHE A 154 6.49 -12.35 10.49
C PHE A 154 5.95 -11.17 11.32
N CYS A 155 5.64 -10.04 10.69
CA CYS A 155 5.11 -8.87 11.39
C CYS A 155 3.81 -9.18 12.15
N LYS A 156 2.90 -9.92 11.52
CA LYS A 156 1.65 -10.36 12.14
C LYS A 156 1.88 -11.40 13.26
N SER A 157 2.95 -12.19 13.21
CA SER A 157 3.31 -13.08 14.32
C SER A 157 3.77 -12.31 15.56
N VAL A 158 4.41 -11.14 15.37
CA VAL A 158 4.81 -10.24 16.45
C VAL A 158 3.65 -9.43 16.98
N LYS A 159 2.80 -8.90 16.08
CA LYS A 159 1.61 -8.11 16.43
C LYS A 159 0.42 -8.49 15.54
N PRO A 160 -0.43 -9.43 15.96
CA PRO A 160 -1.53 -9.98 15.14
C PRO A 160 -2.50 -8.94 14.57
N GLY A 161 -2.75 -7.85 15.28
CA GLY A 161 -3.68 -6.78 14.85
C GLY A 161 -3.05 -5.69 13.98
N VAL A 162 -1.76 -5.81 13.59
CA VAL A 162 -1.10 -4.79 12.78
C VAL A 162 -1.59 -4.82 11.33
N THR A 163 -1.85 -3.64 10.77
CA THR A 163 -2.15 -3.50 9.34
C THR A 163 -0.85 -3.49 8.54
N CYS A 164 -0.78 -4.25 7.46
CA CYS A 164 0.34 -4.20 6.52
C CYS A 164 -0.15 -3.61 5.19
N MET A 165 0.51 -2.56 4.73
CA MET A 165 0.27 -1.90 3.45
C MET A 165 1.47 -2.16 2.53
N VAL A 166 1.21 -2.61 1.32
CA VAL A 166 2.26 -2.80 0.30
C VAL A 166 2.10 -1.75 -0.79
N ASP A 167 3.14 -0.95 -0.99
CA ASP A 167 3.28 -0.13 -2.19
C ASP A 167 3.82 -1.02 -3.31
N ASN A 168 2.91 -1.46 -4.19
CA ASN A 168 3.21 -2.38 -5.30
C ASN A 168 3.52 -1.65 -6.62
N CYS A 169 3.76 -0.35 -6.60
CA CYS A 169 4.07 0.41 -7.80
C CYS A 169 5.24 -0.22 -8.58
N TYR A 170 5.03 -0.46 -9.88
CA TYR A 170 5.91 -1.19 -10.81
C TYR A 170 6.02 -2.71 -10.57
N GLY A 171 5.28 -3.27 -9.61
CA GLY A 171 5.27 -4.71 -9.35
C GLY A 171 4.17 -5.47 -10.08
N GLU A 172 3.19 -4.76 -10.64
CA GLU A 172 2.02 -5.34 -11.27
C GLU A 172 2.40 -6.21 -12.47
N PHE A 173 1.91 -7.43 -12.51
CA PHE A 173 2.14 -8.40 -13.58
C PHE A 173 3.62 -8.81 -13.81
N VAL A 174 4.49 -8.54 -12.83
CA VAL A 174 5.92 -8.94 -12.90
C VAL A 174 6.09 -10.41 -12.54
N GLU A 175 5.30 -10.91 -11.60
CA GLU A 175 5.29 -12.31 -11.20
C GLU A 175 3.97 -12.98 -11.61
N THR A 176 3.93 -14.31 -11.56
CA THR A 176 2.71 -15.10 -11.90
C THR A 176 1.68 -15.07 -10.76
N ILE A 177 2.06 -14.63 -9.60
CA ILE A 177 1.23 -14.47 -8.40
C ILE A 177 1.42 -13.04 -7.91
N GLU A 178 0.33 -12.40 -7.50
CA GLU A 178 0.29 -11.04 -6.94
C GLU A 178 -0.33 -11.07 -5.53
#